data_c5aa5d6dd2edefc307059d2124feb655
#
_entry.id   c5aa5d6dd2edefc307059d2124feb655
#
_cell.length_a   1.000
_cell.length_b   1.000
_cell.length_c   1.000
_cell.angle_alpha   90.00
_cell.angle_beta   90.00
_cell.angle_gamma   90.00
#
_symmetry.space_group_name_H-M   'P 1'
#
loop_
_entity.id
_entity.type
_entity.pdbx_description
1 polymer ?
#
loop_
_entity_poly.entity_id
_entity_poly.type
_entity_poly.pdbx_seq_one_letter_code
_entity_poly.pdbx_strand_id
1 'polypeptide(L)'
;MSSSPLRFFAAALLLAAAFASPSTAGAQNSTEERSGSVLGPNDQISIRALDAEEISDKTYRVSASGDLTLPMIGTLRAAGLTVGQLESDVAAALRKYIRNPKVAISVTEFHSQPVSVIGAVTTPGIVQLQGKKTLVEVISMAGGLKNDAGQSVTITRQKEFGSLPLPGARLDPTGQFSIAELKLKDVLEARNPEQNIMIRPNDIISVPRAETIYVLGAVKRAGRFALNESDTLSVLQAVSLAEGLERTASPQKAKILRIAPGATRRAEVPLNLKKIFSGEMADVVLQPDDILFVPDSAQKRAALRTLEALMSIGTAAGAGVILYH
;
A
#
# COMPACT_ATOMS: atom_id res chain seq x y z
N MET A 1 -13.26 6.73 77.11
CA MET A 1 -14.52 6.05 77.54
C MET A 1 -15.20 5.52 76.32
N SER A 2 -15.24 4.26 76.31
CA SER A 2 -16.29 3.29 75.98
C SER A 2 -16.52 3.06 74.49
N SER A 3 -16.06 2.00 73.99
CA SER A 3 -16.47 0.59 73.93
C SER A 3 -17.15 0.24 72.60
N SER A 4 -16.56 -0.71 71.91
CA SER A 4 -17.07 -1.52 70.76
C SER A 4 -18.35 -2.29 71.16
N PRO A 5 -19.09 -2.92 70.20
CA PRO A 5 -18.66 -4.22 69.71
C PRO A 5 -19.10 -4.59 68.23
N LEU A 6 -18.27 -5.37 67.68
CA LEU A 6 -18.45 -6.55 66.79
C LEU A 6 -19.88 -7.02 66.49
N ARG A 7 -20.23 -7.15 65.20
CA ARG A 7 -21.19 -8.14 64.70
C ARG A 7 -20.79 -8.70 63.35
N PHE A 8 -20.55 -10.00 63.31
CA PHE A 8 -20.46 -10.90 62.17
C PHE A 8 -21.74 -10.97 61.38
N PHE A 9 -21.68 -10.88 60.07
CA PHE A 9 -22.70 -11.50 59.23
C PHE A 9 -22.06 -12.14 57.99
N ALA A 10 -22.37 -13.43 57.85
CA ALA A 10 -21.94 -14.29 56.79
C ALA A 10 -22.56 -13.85 55.45
N ALA A 11 -21.72 -13.78 54.38
CA ALA A 11 -22.19 -13.55 53.02
C ALA A 11 -22.15 -14.88 52.25
N ALA A 12 -23.32 -15.26 51.76
CA ALA A 12 -23.53 -16.43 50.96
C ALA A 12 -22.91 -16.25 49.55
N LEU A 13 -22.17 -17.24 49.11
CA LEU A 13 -21.54 -17.37 47.80
C LEU A 13 -22.63 -17.77 46.77
N LEU A 14 -23.02 -16.86 45.87
CA LEU A 14 -23.86 -17.16 44.72
C LEU A 14 -22.96 -17.27 43.49
N LEU A 15 -22.74 -18.51 43.05
CA LEU A 15 -22.02 -18.88 41.83
C LEU A 15 -23.00 -18.65 40.65
N ALA A 16 -22.83 -17.55 39.90
CA ALA A 16 -23.54 -17.33 38.64
C ALA A 16 -22.71 -17.94 37.50
N ALA A 17 -23.14 -19.07 36.98
CA ALA A 17 -22.62 -19.68 35.75
C ALA A 17 -23.03 -18.81 34.56
N ALA A 18 -22.08 -18.06 33.97
CA ALA A 18 -22.27 -17.35 32.73
C ALA A 18 -22.20 -18.35 31.57
N PHE A 19 -23.34 -18.66 30.98
CA PHE A 19 -23.42 -19.34 29.70
C PHE A 19 -22.87 -18.43 28.61
N ALA A 20 -21.68 -18.77 28.13
CA ALA A 20 -21.09 -18.15 26.93
C ALA A 20 -21.85 -18.66 25.71
N SER A 21 -22.72 -17.85 25.14
CA SER A 21 -23.33 -18.10 23.84
C SER A 21 -22.27 -17.87 22.76
N PRO A 22 -22.05 -18.79 21.81
CA PRO A 22 -21.18 -18.55 20.69
C PRO A 22 -21.77 -17.46 19.80
N SER A 23 -21.03 -16.37 19.64
CA SER A 23 -21.39 -15.25 18.77
C SER A 23 -21.33 -15.70 17.30
N THR A 24 -22.50 -15.87 16.68
CA THR A 24 -22.65 -16.13 15.23
C THR A 24 -22.53 -14.82 14.42
N ALA A 25 -21.42 -14.10 14.62
CA ALA A 25 -21.22 -12.82 13.93
C ALA A 25 -20.59 -12.95 12.51
N GLY A 26 -20.35 -14.18 12.03
CA GLY A 26 -19.65 -14.39 10.76
C GLY A 26 -20.51 -14.55 9.49
N ALA A 27 -21.84 -14.76 9.63
CA ALA A 27 -22.65 -15.14 8.48
C ALA A 27 -23.52 -14.01 7.88
N GLN A 28 -23.63 -12.85 8.53
CA GLN A 28 -24.52 -11.76 8.06
C GLN A 28 -23.82 -10.81 7.08
N ASN A 29 -22.50 -10.59 7.18
CA ASN A 29 -21.78 -9.68 6.27
C ASN A 29 -21.68 -10.19 4.83
N SER A 30 -21.69 -11.51 4.62
CA SER A 30 -21.58 -12.09 3.28
C SER A 30 -22.85 -11.97 2.43
N THR A 31 -24.00 -11.70 3.04
CA THR A 31 -25.27 -11.59 2.33
C THR A 31 -25.56 -10.16 1.88
N GLU A 32 -25.15 -9.15 2.64
CA GLU A 32 -25.31 -7.73 2.27
C GLU A 32 -24.30 -7.30 1.18
N GLU A 33 -23.07 -7.81 1.21
CA GLU A 33 -22.08 -7.56 0.14
C GLU A 33 -22.54 -8.15 -1.21
N ARG A 34 -23.21 -9.30 -1.21
CA ARG A 34 -23.75 -9.94 -2.42
C ARG A 34 -24.93 -9.19 -3.03
N SER A 35 -25.73 -8.52 -2.20
CA SER A 35 -26.92 -7.78 -2.65
C SER A 35 -26.60 -6.45 -3.36
N GLY A 36 -25.38 -5.93 -3.20
CA GLY A 36 -24.99 -4.63 -3.76
C GLY A 36 -24.15 -4.68 -5.03
N SER A 37 -23.67 -5.87 -5.44
CA SER A 37 -22.87 -6.01 -6.67
C SER A 37 -23.77 -5.98 -7.90
N VAL A 38 -23.44 -5.08 -8.83
CA VAL A 38 -24.10 -4.97 -10.13
C VAL A 38 -23.38 -5.87 -11.11
N LEU A 39 -24.13 -6.72 -11.81
CA LEU A 39 -23.62 -7.61 -12.84
C LEU A 39 -23.26 -6.83 -14.11
N GLY A 40 -22.25 -7.28 -14.79
CA GLY A 40 -21.82 -6.71 -16.07
C GLY A 40 -21.37 -7.74 -17.09
N PRO A 41 -20.94 -7.29 -18.26
CA PRO A 41 -20.47 -8.17 -19.34
C PRO A 41 -19.30 -9.06 -18.86
N ASN A 42 -19.30 -10.30 -19.32
CA ASN A 42 -18.34 -11.36 -19.02
C ASN A 42 -18.35 -11.91 -17.58
N ASP A 43 -19.17 -11.42 -16.66
CA ASP A 43 -19.33 -12.03 -15.35
C ASP A 43 -19.85 -13.47 -15.48
N GLN A 44 -19.38 -14.35 -14.61
CA GLN A 44 -19.86 -15.73 -14.52
C GLN A 44 -20.75 -15.89 -13.29
N ILE A 45 -21.88 -16.51 -13.49
CA ILE A 45 -22.86 -16.77 -12.44
C ILE A 45 -23.22 -18.25 -12.40
N SER A 46 -23.47 -18.77 -11.23
CA SER A 46 -24.09 -20.08 -11.02
C SER A 46 -25.54 -19.89 -10.60
N ILE A 47 -26.44 -20.62 -11.23
CA ILE A 47 -27.87 -20.56 -10.94
C ILE A 47 -28.28 -21.87 -10.29
N ARG A 48 -29.01 -21.79 -9.19
CA ARG A 48 -29.68 -22.91 -8.56
C ARG A 48 -31.19 -22.61 -8.57
N ALA A 49 -31.92 -23.46 -9.27
CA ALA A 49 -33.38 -23.32 -9.39
C ALA A 49 -34.04 -24.64 -8.99
N LEU A 50 -34.99 -24.57 -8.05
CA LEU A 50 -35.76 -25.75 -7.65
C LEU A 50 -36.72 -26.10 -8.78
N ASP A 51 -36.86 -27.39 -9.09
CA ASP A 51 -37.73 -27.95 -10.13
C ASP A 51 -37.37 -27.48 -11.56
N ALA A 52 -36.11 -27.03 -11.78
CA ALA A 52 -35.57 -26.60 -13.08
C ALA A 52 -34.18 -27.18 -13.31
N GLU A 53 -34.05 -28.49 -13.42
CA GLU A 53 -32.76 -29.20 -13.56
C GLU A 53 -31.96 -28.75 -14.80
N GLU A 54 -32.66 -28.30 -15.87
CA GLU A 54 -32.02 -27.83 -17.09
C GLU A 54 -31.18 -26.56 -16.90
N ILE A 55 -31.52 -25.76 -15.86
CA ILE A 55 -30.86 -24.48 -15.53
C ILE A 55 -30.02 -24.62 -14.26
N SER A 56 -30.43 -25.50 -13.33
CA SER A 56 -29.84 -25.61 -11.99
C SER A 56 -28.43 -26.18 -12.02
N ASP A 57 -27.60 -25.67 -11.09
CA ASP A 57 -26.22 -26.11 -10.83
C ASP A 57 -25.29 -26.01 -12.05
N LYS A 58 -25.59 -25.08 -12.96
CA LYS A 58 -24.76 -24.75 -14.12
C LYS A 58 -24.22 -23.35 -14.03
N THR A 59 -23.03 -23.15 -14.63
CA THR A 59 -22.40 -21.85 -14.75
C THR A 59 -22.77 -21.20 -16.07
N TYR A 60 -23.18 -19.94 -16.01
CA TYR A 60 -23.55 -19.14 -17.15
C TYR A 60 -22.68 -17.90 -17.21
N ARG A 61 -22.35 -17.45 -18.40
CA ARG A 61 -21.61 -16.20 -18.63
C ARG A 61 -22.53 -15.14 -19.19
N VAL A 62 -22.47 -13.95 -18.64
CA VAL A 62 -23.10 -12.76 -19.19
C VAL A 62 -22.37 -12.40 -20.50
N SER A 63 -23.11 -12.25 -21.58
CA SER A 63 -22.54 -11.92 -22.89
C SER A 63 -21.90 -10.54 -22.93
N ALA A 64 -21.11 -10.24 -23.96
CA ALA A 64 -20.54 -8.91 -24.16
C ALA A 64 -21.61 -7.81 -24.33
N SER A 65 -22.82 -8.18 -24.84
CA SER A 65 -23.98 -7.29 -24.90
C SER A 65 -24.64 -7.07 -23.55
N GLY A 66 -24.27 -7.87 -22.54
CA GLY A 66 -24.86 -7.80 -21.18
C GLY A 66 -26.08 -8.68 -20.98
N ASP A 67 -26.29 -9.63 -21.86
CA ASP A 67 -27.45 -10.53 -21.84
C ASP A 67 -27.04 -11.91 -21.32
N LEU A 68 -27.98 -12.59 -20.69
CA LEU A 68 -27.84 -13.94 -20.17
C LEU A 68 -28.84 -14.86 -20.94
N THR A 69 -28.33 -15.88 -21.58
CA THR A 69 -29.16 -16.87 -22.30
C THR A 69 -29.30 -18.13 -21.45
N LEU A 70 -30.54 -18.45 -21.11
CA LEU A 70 -30.87 -19.60 -20.27
C LEU A 70 -31.78 -20.56 -21.03
N PRO A 71 -31.62 -21.88 -20.88
CA PRO A 71 -32.59 -22.88 -21.41
C PRO A 71 -34.00 -22.55 -20.92
N MET A 72 -35.00 -22.96 -21.63
CA MET A 72 -36.45 -22.79 -21.36
C MET A 72 -36.95 -21.35 -21.43
N ILE A 73 -36.23 -20.37 -20.86
CA ILE A 73 -36.72 -18.99 -20.71
C ILE A 73 -36.11 -18.01 -21.70
N GLY A 74 -35.08 -18.44 -22.45
CA GLY A 74 -34.46 -17.60 -23.49
C GLY A 74 -33.47 -16.57 -22.92
N THR A 75 -33.40 -15.40 -23.54
CA THR A 75 -32.44 -14.35 -23.22
C THR A 75 -33.04 -13.31 -22.29
N LEU A 76 -32.33 -12.99 -21.22
CA LEU A 76 -32.66 -11.95 -20.24
C LEU A 76 -31.52 -10.94 -20.11
N ARG A 77 -31.86 -9.69 -19.89
CA ARG A 77 -30.86 -8.66 -19.58
C ARG A 77 -30.30 -8.92 -18.17
N ALA A 78 -28.96 -9.06 -18.05
CA ALA A 78 -28.29 -9.25 -16.77
C ALA A 78 -27.43 -8.04 -16.39
N ALA A 79 -26.79 -7.39 -17.38
CA ALA A 79 -25.94 -6.24 -17.10
C ALA A 79 -26.74 -5.05 -16.56
N GLY A 80 -26.21 -4.45 -15.49
CA GLY A 80 -26.84 -3.33 -14.78
C GLY A 80 -27.79 -3.76 -13.66
N LEU A 81 -28.08 -5.06 -13.52
CA LEU A 81 -28.91 -5.60 -12.44
C LEU A 81 -28.06 -6.06 -11.27
N THR A 82 -28.61 -5.98 -10.08
CA THR A 82 -28.07 -6.69 -8.91
C THR A 82 -28.43 -8.18 -8.98
N VAL A 83 -27.71 -9.01 -8.25
CA VAL A 83 -27.99 -10.46 -8.18
C VAL A 83 -29.47 -10.71 -7.79
N GLY A 84 -29.99 -10.00 -6.79
CA GLY A 84 -31.38 -10.15 -6.34
C GLY A 84 -32.41 -9.71 -7.36
N GLN A 85 -32.09 -8.70 -8.18
CA GLN A 85 -32.97 -8.31 -9.31
C GLN A 85 -32.99 -9.40 -10.38
N LEU A 86 -31.82 -9.94 -10.75
CA LEU A 86 -31.76 -11.02 -11.72
C LEU A 86 -32.45 -12.30 -11.21
N GLU A 87 -32.33 -12.64 -9.91
CA GLU A 87 -33.08 -13.74 -9.30
C GLU A 87 -34.61 -13.56 -9.48
N SER A 88 -35.07 -12.34 -9.24
CA SER A 88 -36.49 -12.01 -9.41
C SER A 88 -36.95 -12.11 -10.86
N ASP A 89 -36.14 -11.66 -11.81
CA ASP A 89 -36.45 -11.70 -13.24
C ASP A 89 -36.45 -13.14 -13.78
N VAL A 90 -35.46 -13.95 -13.38
CA VAL A 90 -35.40 -15.38 -13.72
C VAL A 90 -36.59 -16.13 -13.11
N ALA A 91 -36.93 -15.86 -11.85
CA ALA A 91 -38.10 -16.46 -11.22
C ALA A 91 -39.40 -16.06 -11.92
N ALA A 92 -39.53 -14.79 -12.33
CA ALA A 92 -40.70 -14.33 -13.10
C ALA A 92 -40.83 -15.04 -14.45
N ALA A 93 -39.71 -15.23 -15.17
CA ALA A 93 -39.70 -15.92 -16.44
C ALA A 93 -40.05 -17.41 -16.30
N LEU A 94 -39.55 -18.06 -15.24
CA LEU A 94 -39.84 -19.47 -14.95
C LEU A 94 -41.28 -19.75 -14.54
N ARG A 95 -42.04 -18.75 -14.07
CA ARG A 95 -43.49 -18.93 -13.71
C ARG A 95 -44.33 -19.44 -14.85
N LYS A 96 -43.91 -19.30 -16.09
CA LYS A 96 -44.56 -19.88 -17.27
C LYS A 96 -44.55 -21.41 -17.28
N TYR A 97 -43.54 -22.01 -16.63
CA TYR A 97 -43.26 -23.44 -16.65
C TYR A 97 -43.40 -24.07 -15.24
N ILE A 98 -43.12 -23.33 -14.19
CA ILE A 98 -43.06 -23.79 -12.81
C ILE A 98 -43.98 -22.92 -11.92
N ARG A 99 -44.81 -23.55 -11.10
CA ARG A 99 -45.86 -22.86 -10.33
C ARG A 99 -45.29 -21.93 -9.25
N ASN A 100 -44.19 -22.26 -8.63
CA ASN A 100 -43.58 -21.47 -7.55
C ASN A 100 -42.04 -21.59 -7.60
N PRO A 101 -41.40 -21.02 -8.62
CA PRO A 101 -39.95 -21.19 -8.81
C PRO A 101 -39.17 -20.48 -7.70
N LYS A 102 -38.23 -21.21 -7.10
CA LYS A 102 -37.24 -20.66 -6.17
C LYS A 102 -35.89 -20.64 -6.88
N VAL A 103 -35.34 -19.45 -7.04
CA VAL A 103 -34.07 -19.23 -7.74
C VAL A 103 -33.10 -18.60 -6.79
N ALA A 104 -31.87 -19.10 -6.76
CA ALA A 104 -30.73 -18.51 -6.10
C ALA A 104 -29.60 -18.36 -7.13
N ILE A 105 -29.00 -17.19 -7.20
CA ILE A 105 -27.91 -16.88 -8.10
C ILE A 105 -26.68 -16.49 -7.27
N SER A 106 -25.54 -17.04 -7.62
CA SER A 106 -24.25 -16.65 -7.05
C SER A 106 -23.28 -16.29 -8.15
N VAL A 107 -22.52 -15.21 -7.98
CA VAL A 107 -21.46 -14.85 -8.91
C VAL A 107 -20.25 -15.72 -8.59
N THR A 108 -19.78 -16.48 -9.57
CA THR A 108 -18.59 -17.33 -9.45
C THR A 108 -17.32 -16.56 -9.81
N GLU A 109 -17.38 -15.68 -10.82
CA GLU A 109 -16.27 -14.85 -11.24
C GLU A 109 -16.74 -13.47 -11.68
N PHE A 110 -16.09 -12.43 -11.17
CA PHE A 110 -16.29 -11.04 -11.59
C PHE A 110 -15.26 -10.68 -12.65
N HIS A 111 -15.72 -10.23 -13.82
CA HIS A 111 -14.88 -9.74 -14.90
C HIS A 111 -15.28 -8.34 -15.38
N SER A 112 -16.44 -7.85 -14.93
CA SER A 112 -17.04 -6.60 -15.38
C SER A 112 -16.59 -5.34 -14.65
N GLN A 113 -15.86 -5.50 -13.53
CA GLN A 113 -15.46 -4.39 -12.66
C GLN A 113 -13.94 -4.29 -12.48
N PRO A 114 -13.15 -4.18 -13.56
CA PRO A 114 -11.71 -4.11 -13.49
C PRO A 114 -11.26 -2.76 -12.92
N VAL A 115 -10.22 -2.79 -12.07
CA VAL A 115 -9.44 -1.63 -11.63
C VAL A 115 -7.98 -1.91 -11.88
N SER A 116 -7.29 -0.97 -12.50
CA SER A 116 -5.86 -1.11 -12.77
C SER A 116 -5.06 -0.57 -11.60
N VAL A 117 -4.24 -1.40 -10.96
CA VAL A 117 -3.31 -0.99 -9.89
C VAL A 117 -1.89 -1.15 -10.40
N ILE A 118 -1.15 -0.05 -10.49
CA ILE A 118 0.18 0.00 -11.08
C ILE A 118 1.21 0.63 -10.14
N GLY A 119 2.49 0.32 -10.36
CA GLY A 119 3.61 0.91 -9.65
C GLY A 119 4.11 0.10 -8.45
N ALA A 120 4.39 0.76 -7.33
CA ALA A 120 5.04 0.17 -6.17
C ALA A 120 4.07 -0.52 -5.20
N VAL A 121 3.25 -1.43 -5.72
CA VAL A 121 2.42 -2.38 -4.96
C VAL A 121 3.00 -3.79 -5.11
N THR A 122 2.66 -4.69 -4.19
CA THR A 122 3.23 -6.05 -4.19
C THR A 122 2.85 -6.82 -5.45
N THR A 123 1.58 -6.77 -5.85
CA THR A 123 1.03 -7.45 -7.03
C THR A 123 0.36 -6.42 -7.94
N PRO A 124 1.13 -5.71 -8.81
CA PRO A 124 0.53 -4.79 -9.76
C PRO A 124 -0.23 -5.57 -10.84
N GLY A 125 -1.35 -5.02 -11.30
CA GLY A 125 -2.18 -5.65 -12.31
C GLY A 125 -3.62 -5.17 -12.28
N ILE A 126 -4.49 -5.96 -12.90
CA ILE A 126 -5.93 -5.71 -12.91
C ILE A 126 -6.55 -6.45 -11.72
N VAL A 127 -7.24 -5.70 -10.87
CA VAL A 127 -8.00 -6.19 -9.72
C VAL A 127 -9.49 -6.12 -10.06
N GLN A 128 -10.23 -7.20 -9.85
CA GLN A 128 -11.68 -7.22 -10.05
C GLN A 128 -12.38 -6.81 -8.74
N LEU A 129 -13.20 -5.77 -8.80
CA LEU A 129 -13.97 -5.35 -7.65
C LEU A 129 -15.14 -6.31 -7.38
N GLN A 130 -15.25 -6.72 -6.13
CA GLN A 130 -16.41 -7.47 -5.63
C GLN A 130 -17.19 -6.55 -4.71
N GLY A 131 -18.24 -5.91 -5.26
CA GLY A 131 -19.00 -4.90 -4.54
C GLY A 131 -18.29 -3.54 -4.44
N LYS A 132 -18.73 -2.73 -3.50
CA LYS A 132 -18.15 -1.41 -3.25
C LYS A 132 -16.87 -1.57 -2.45
N LYS A 133 -15.75 -1.08 -2.97
CA LYS A 133 -14.43 -1.13 -2.34
C LYS A 133 -13.81 0.26 -2.25
N THR A 134 -13.16 0.52 -1.14
CA THR A 134 -12.43 1.77 -0.91
C THR A 134 -11.01 1.69 -1.49
N LEU A 135 -10.33 2.84 -1.59
CA LEU A 135 -8.95 2.91 -2.05
C LEU A 135 -8.02 1.99 -1.24
N VAL A 136 -8.13 2.01 0.10
CA VAL A 136 -7.30 1.16 0.98
C VAL A 136 -7.56 -0.32 0.75
N GLU A 137 -8.83 -0.72 0.59
CA GLU A 137 -9.16 -2.11 0.29
C GLU A 137 -8.58 -2.57 -1.05
N VAL A 138 -8.65 -1.73 -2.09
CA VAL A 138 -8.09 -2.07 -3.41
C VAL A 138 -6.57 -2.18 -3.36
N ILE A 139 -5.87 -1.28 -2.67
CA ILE A 139 -4.42 -1.40 -2.44
C ILE A 139 -4.11 -2.70 -1.69
N SER A 140 -4.91 -3.07 -0.68
CA SER A 140 -4.77 -4.32 0.06
C SER A 140 -4.98 -5.55 -0.81
N MET A 141 -5.96 -5.51 -1.74
CA MET A 141 -6.19 -6.57 -2.73
C MET A 141 -5.00 -6.73 -3.69
N ALA A 142 -4.27 -5.65 -3.98
CA ALA A 142 -3.01 -5.68 -4.73
C ALA A 142 -1.80 -6.13 -3.87
N GLY A 143 -2.04 -6.70 -2.69
CA GLY A 143 -1.01 -7.21 -1.76
C GLY A 143 -0.33 -6.13 -0.94
N GLY A 144 -0.88 -4.90 -0.90
CA GLY A 144 -0.32 -3.77 -0.16
C GLY A 144 0.84 -3.08 -0.88
N LEU A 145 1.43 -2.12 -0.20
CA LEU A 145 2.56 -1.32 -0.71
C LEU A 145 3.88 -2.08 -0.60
N LYS A 146 4.78 -1.82 -1.55
CA LYS A 146 6.19 -2.24 -1.43
C LYS A 146 6.97 -1.32 -0.50
N ASN A 147 8.12 -1.80 0.00
CA ASN A 147 9.01 -1.02 0.85
C ASN A 147 9.62 0.21 0.13
N ASP A 148 9.64 0.19 -1.20
CA ASP A 148 10.09 1.28 -2.04
C ASP A 148 8.94 2.14 -2.60
N ALA A 149 7.72 2.01 -2.07
CA ALA A 149 6.59 2.84 -2.46
C ALA A 149 6.81 4.30 -2.06
N GLY A 150 6.39 5.20 -2.94
CA GLY A 150 6.37 6.63 -2.68
C GLY A 150 5.28 7.01 -1.67
N GLN A 151 5.25 8.28 -1.33
CA GLN A 151 4.32 8.80 -0.31
C GLN A 151 2.96 9.21 -0.87
N SER A 152 2.80 9.19 -2.17
CA SER A 152 1.56 9.58 -2.85
C SER A 152 0.94 8.43 -3.62
N VAL A 153 -0.36 8.53 -3.85
CA VAL A 153 -1.12 7.70 -4.78
C VAL A 153 -1.90 8.60 -5.71
N THR A 154 -1.82 8.32 -6.99
CA THR A 154 -2.60 9.02 -8.00
C THR A 154 -3.76 8.15 -8.44
N ILE A 155 -4.96 8.72 -8.41
CA ILE A 155 -6.17 8.08 -8.93
C ILE A 155 -6.57 8.79 -10.20
N THR A 156 -6.79 8.03 -11.27
CA THR A 156 -7.27 8.54 -12.55
C THR A 156 -8.59 7.86 -12.88
N ARG A 157 -9.62 8.64 -13.14
CA ARG A 157 -10.97 8.21 -13.50
C ARG A 157 -11.41 8.85 -14.81
N GLN A 158 -11.98 8.06 -15.72
CA GLN A 158 -12.60 8.61 -16.92
C GLN A 158 -13.80 9.48 -16.53
N LYS A 159 -13.94 10.64 -17.16
CA LYS A 159 -14.98 11.62 -16.85
C LYS A 159 -16.39 11.08 -17.04
N GLU A 160 -16.59 10.14 -17.95
CA GLU A 160 -17.87 9.46 -18.15
C GLU A 160 -18.37 8.72 -16.91
N PHE A 161 -17.46 8.24 -16.06
CA PHE A 161 -17.78 7.61 -14.77
C PHE A 161 -17.88 8.63 -13.62
N GLY A 162 -17.85 9.94 -13.91
CA GLY A 162 -17.94 11.03 -12.96
C GLY A 162 -16.60 11.54 -12.47
N SER A 163 -16.59 12.69 -11.83
CA SER A 163 -15.39 13.28 -11.24
C SER A 163 -15.01 12.60 -9.93
N LEU A 164 -13.72 12.64 -9.60
CA LEU A 164 -13.25 12.19 -8.29
C LEU A 164 -13.72 13.15 -7.19
N PRO A 165 -14.36 12.67 -6.12
CA PRO A 165 -14.84 13.50 -5.01
C PRO A 165 -13.70 13.78 -4.02
N LEU A 166 -12.61 14.37 -4.49
CA LEU A 166 -11.38 14.59 -3.73
C LEU A 166 -10.95 16.06 -3.79
N PRO A 167 -10.45 16.63 -2.70
CA PRO A 167 -9.84 17.95 -2.74
C PRO A 167 -8.61 17.90 -3.65
N GLY A 168 -8.48 18.89 -4.54
CA GLY A 168 -7.38 18.93 -5.53
C GLY A 168 -7.59 18.04 -6.75
N ALA A 169 -8.75 17.39 -6.90
CA ALA A 169 -9.09 16.72 -8.16
C ALA A 169 -9.13 17.71 -9.32
N ARG A 170 -8.42 17.41 -10.39
CA ARG A 170 -8.32 18.24 -11.59
C ARG A 170 -8.64 17.40 -12.84
N LEU A 171 -9.10 18.06 -13.87
CA LEU A 171 -9.19 17.43 -15.19
C LEU A 171 -7.80 17.45 -15.84
N ASP A 172 -7.52 16.39 -16.59
CA ASP A 172 -6.34 16.34 -17.44
C ASP A 172 -6.44 17.40 -18.58
N PRO A 173 -5.35 17.70 -19.29
CA PRO A 173 -5.37 18.67 -20.38
C PRO A 173 -6.36 18.35 -21.52
N THR A 174 -6.74 17.07 -21.68
CA THR A 174 -7.74 16.65 -22.70
C THR A 174 -9.17 16.78 -22.19
N GLY A 175 -9.37 16.99 -20.90
CA GLY A 175 -10.69 17.05 -20.26
C GLY A 175 -11.43 15.71 -20.19
N GLN A 176 -10.74 14.59 -20.49
CA GLN A 176 -11.32 13.24 -20.50
C GLN A 176 -11.15 12.50 -19.19
N PHE A 177 -10.16 12.88 -18.37
CA PHE A 177 -9.84 12.21 -17.11
C PHE A 177 -9.89 13.17 -15.93
N SER A 178 -10.46 12.71 -14.84
CA SER A 178 -10.33 13.34 -13.51
C SER A 178 -9.16 12.68 -12.80
N ILE A 179 -8.18 13.48 -12.36
CA ILE A 179 -6.95 13.03 -11.71
C ILE A 179 -6.88 13.67 -10.33
N ALA A 180 -6.59 12.86 -9.33
CA ALA A 180 -6.30 13.33 -7.98
C ALA A 180 -5.07 12.62 -7.42
N GLU A 181 -4.25 13.37 -6.72
CA GLU A 181 -3.09 12.87 -5.98
C GLU A 181 -3.34 13.00 -4.49
N LEU A 182 -3.11 11.93 -3.74
CA LEU A 182 -3.35 11.84 -2.31
C LEU A 182 -2.07 11.41 -1.60
N LYS A 183 -1.87 11.90 -0.38
CA LYS A 183 -0.81 11.40 0.50
C LYS A 183 -1.23 10.06 1.11
N LEU A 184 -0.47 9.01 0.83
CA LEU A 184 -0.75 7.65 1.33
C LEU A 184 -0.84 7.61 2.85
N LYS A 185 0.00 8.36 3.55
CA LYS A 185 -0.01 8.43 5.01
C LYS A 185 -1.34 8.93 5.57
N ASP A 186 -1.93 9.96 4.96
CA ASP A 186 -3.20 10.54 5.40
C ASP A 186 -4.36 9.56 5.22
N VAL A 187 -4.30 8.73 4.18
CA VAL A 187 -5.32 7.73 3.87
C VAL A 187 -5.16 6.48 4.74
N LEU A 188 -3.93 5.96 4.88
CA LEU A 188 -3.66 4.72 5.61
C LEU A 188 -3.77 4.88 7.13
N GLU A 189 -3.37 6.04 7.68
CA GLU A 189 -3.48 6.37 9.10
C GLU A 189 -4.86 6.96 9.46
N ALA A 190 -5.80 6.99 8.50
CA ALA A 190 -7.15 7.55 8.67
C ALA A 190 -7.14 8.99 9.23
N ARG A 191 -6.12 9.80 8.87
CA ARG A 191 -6.06 11.21 9.26
C ARG A 191 -7.14 12.03 8.57
N ASN A 192 -7.42 11.68 7.31
CA ASN A 192 -8.47 12.26 6.47
C ASN A 192 -9.33 11.13 5.90
N PRO A 193 -10.29 10.58 6.67
CA PRO A 193 -11.09 9.42 6.26
C PRO A 193 -11.89 9.64 4.97
N GLU A 194 -12.25 10.90 4.68
CA GLU A 194 -12.97 11.29 3.46
C GLU A 194 -12.13 11.10 2.19
N GLN A 195 -10.80 11.00 2.31
CA GLN A 195 -9.91 10.72 1.17
C GLN A 195 -9.87 9.22 0.82
N ASN A 196 -10.34 8.34 1.71
CA ASN A 196 -10.51 6.92 1.41
C ASN A 196 -11.79 6.68 0.61
N ILE A 197 -11.82 7.18 -0.61
CA ILE A 197 -12.99 7.16 -1.48
C ILE A 197 -13.32 5.76 -1.99
N MET A 198 -14.58 5.59 -2.42
CA MET A 198 -15.01 4.41 -3.17
C MET A 198 -14.41 4.41 -4.57
N ILE A 199 -13.73 3.32 -4.90
CA ILE A 199 -13.15 3.08 -6.22
C ILE A 199 -14.24 2.57 -7.15
N ARG A 200 -14.19 2.97 -8.42
CA ARG A 200 -15.12 2.55 -9.46
C ARG A 200 -14.43 1.67 -10.49
N PRO A 201 -15.18 0.85 -11.22
CA PRO A 201 -14.65 0.13 -12.36
C PRO A 201 -13.95 1.07 -13.37
N ASN A 202 -12.88 0.60 -13.95
CA ASN A 202 -12.00 1.32 -14.87
C ASN A 202 -11.18 2.48 -14.23
N ASP A 203 -11.20 2.64 -12.91
CA ASP A 203 -10.24 3.52 -12.25
C ASP A 203 -8.82 2.97 -12.38
N ILE A 204 -7.86 3.89 -12.49
CA ILE A 204 -6.43 3.58 -12.48
C ILE A 204 -5.83 4.13 -11.20
N ILE A 205 -5.24 3.25 -10.40
CA ILE A 205 -4.55 3.59 -9.16
C ILE A 205 -3.06 3.43 -9.40
N SER A 206 -2.31 4.52 -9.33
CA SER A 206 -0.87 4.54 -9.55
C SER A 206 -0.14 4.91 -8.26
N VAL A 207 0.71 4.00 -7.79
CA VAL A 207 1.60 4.25 -6.64
C VAL A 207 3.02 4.40 -7.19
N PRO A 208 3.58 5.62 -7.27
CA PRO A 208 4.95 5.80 -7.72
C PRO A 208 5.94 5.15 -6.75
N ARG A 209 7.17 4.94 -7.20
CA ARG A 209 8.25 4.60 -6.28
C ARG A 209 8.69 5.83 -5.51
N ALA A 210 9.21 5.61 -4.31
CA ALA A 210 9.81 6.65 -3.50
C ALA A 210 10.97 7.31 -4.28
N GLU A 211 11.00 8.62 -4.22
CA GLU A 211 12.15 9.38 -4.67
C GLU A 211 13.38 9.01 -3.84
N THR A 212 14.55 9.10 -4.41
CA THR A 212 15.78 8.62 -3.77
C THR A 212 16.90 9.64 -3.89
N ILE A 213 17.81 9.60 -2.91
CA ILE A 213 19.12 10.25 -2.97
C ILE A 213 20.21 9.19 -2.95
N TYR A 214 21.41 9.59 -3.30
CA TYR A 214 22.58 8.72 -3.25
C TYR A 214 23.61 9.31 -2.30
N VAL A 215 24.24 8.47 -1.48
CA VAL A 215 25.38 8.85 -0.64
C VAL A 215 26.56 7.99 -1.06
N LEU A 216 27.65 8.63 -1.48
CA LEU A 216 28.82 7.96 -2.03
C LEU A 216 30.10 8.48 -1.39
N GLY A 217 31.17 7.67 -1.45
CA GLY A 217 32.50 7.99 -0.98
C GLY A 217 32.81 7.46 0.41
N ALA A 218 33.53 8.23 1.23
CA ALA A 218 34.02 7.81 2.55
C ALA A 218 32.92 7.90 3.64
N VAL A 219 31.87 7.11 3.46
CA VAL A 219 30.77 6.88 4.43
C VAL A 219 30.73 5.39 4.74
N LYS A 220 30.27 5.02 5.94
CA LYS A 220 30.24 3.61 6.36
C LYS A 220 29.31 2.76 5.51
N ARG A 221 28.17 3.33 5.07
CA ARG A 221 27.20 2.68 4.20
C ARG A 221 26.90 3.56 2.99
N ALA A 222 27.68 3.39 1.93
CA ALA A 222 27.38 4.02 0.65
C ALA A 222 26.19 3.32 -0.02
N GLY A 223 25.32 4.10 -0.69
CA GLY A 223 24.18 3.53 -1.37
C GLY A 223 23.09 4.52 -1.73
N ARG A 224 21.95 3.97 -2.09
CA ARG A 224 20.71 4.68 -2.39
C ARG A 224 19.80 4.70 -1.17
N PHE A 225 19.26 5.86 -0.85
CA PHE A 225 18.35 6.06 0.28
C PHE A 225 17.06 6.68 -0.23
N ALA A 226 15.93 6.11 0.18
CA ALA A 226 14.61 6.59 -0.22
C ALA A 226 14.18 7.74 0.68
N LEU A 227 13.42 8.68 0.10
CA LEU A 227 12.75 9.78 0.80
C LEU A 227 11.39 9.27 1.34
N ASN A 228 11.40 8.42 2.39
CA ASN A 228 10.22 7.67 2.81
C ASN A 228 9.32 8.37 3.85
N GLU A 229 9.83 9.31 4.64
CA GLU A 229 9.06 9.85 5.78
C GLU A 229 8.82 11.35 5.72
N SER A 230 9.58 12.05 4.91
CA SER A 230 9.44 13.50 4.70
C SER A 230 9.75 13.82 3.25
N ASP A 231 9.02 14.77 2.68
CA ASP A 231 9.24 15.24 1.30
C ASP A 231 10.67 15.80 1.11
N THR A 232 11.45 15.89 2.19
CA THR A 232 12.81 16.42 2.20
C THR A 232 13.72 15.65 3.15
N LEU A 233 14.94 15.38 2.73
CA LEU A 233 16.00 14.78 3.52
C LEU A 233 17.16 15.77 3.59
N SER A 234 17.64 16.06 4.81
CA SER A 234 18.79 16.94 4.98
C SER A 234 20.11 16.17 4.84
N VAL A 235 21.21 16.90 4.63
CA VAL A 235 22.55 16.33 4.55
C VAL A 235 22.92 15.60 5.85
N LEU A 236 22.55 16.15 7.03
CA LEU A 236 22.77 15.46 8.31
C LEU A 236 22.02 14.15 8.42
N GLN A 237 20.75 14.13 7.99
CA GLN A 237 19.94 12.93 7.97
C GLN A 237 20.51 11.89 6.99
N ALA A 238 20.93 12.32 5.79
CA ALA A 238 21.55 11.44 4.79
C ALA A 238 22.84 10.78 5.30
N VAL A 239 23.69 11.57 5.98
CA VAL A 239 24.91 11.02 6.60
C VAL A 239 24.55 10.05 7.74
N SER A 240 23.51 10.34 8.53
CA SER A 240 23.03 9.43 9.58
C SER A 240 22.52 8.12 9.01
N LEU A 241 21.73 8.14 7.91
CA LEU A 241 21.27 6.94 7.21
C LEU A 241 22.43 6.13 6.62
N ALA A 242 23.52 6.83 6.21
CA ALA A 242 24.76 6.20 5.78
C ALA A 242 25.64 5.72 6.94
N GLU A 243 25.11 5.65 8.18
CA GLU A 243 25.81 5.19 9.38
C GLU A 243 27.02 6.04 9.76
N GLY A 244 27.08 7.27 9.23
CA GLY A 244 28.13 8.24 9.49
C GLY A 244 29.32 8.15 8.53
N LEU A 245 30.34 8.96 8.82
CA LEU A 245 31.54 9.07 8.01
C LEU A 245 32.58 8.00 8.39
N GLU A 246 33.39 7.57 7.43
CA GLU A 246 34.59 6.80 7.68
C GLU A 246 35.69 7.66 8.34
N ARG A 247 36.66 6.99 8.98
CA ARG A 247 37.83 7.66 9.61
C ARG A 247 38.69 8.41 8.60
N THR A 248 38.70 7.92 7.37
CA THR A 248 39.47 8.50 6.25
C THR A 248 38.75 9.67 5.59
N ALA A 249 37.48 9.91 5.86
CA ALA A 249 36.68 10.94 5.22
C ALA A 249 37.27 12.34 5.33
N SER A 250 37.04 13.13 4.27
CA SER A 250 37.37 14.57 4.19
C SER A 250 36.07 15.39 4.23
N PRO A 251 35.47 15.63 5.42
CA PRO A 251 34.16 16.28 5.56
C PRO A 251 34.12 17.73 5.07
N GLN A 252 35.27 18.40 5.04
CA GLN A 252 35.35 19.79 4.54
C GLN A 252 35.31 19.90 3.02
N LYS A 253 35.51 18.78 2.29
CA LYS A 253 35.53 18.73 0.83
C LYS A 253 34.33 17.95 0.27
N ALA A 254 33.29 17.76 1.07
CA ALA A 254 32.06 17.13 0.59
C ALA A 254 31.36 17.99 -0.45
N LYS A 255 30.55 17.38 -1.30
CA LYS A 255 29.77 18.10 -2.32
C LYS A 255 28.48 17.36 -2.62
N ILE A 256 27.46 18.11 -3.04
CA ILE A 256 26.28 17.57 -3.67
C ILE A 256 26.46 17.68 -5.18
N LEU A 257 26.18 16.59 -5.90
CA LEU A 257 26.08 16.56 -7.35
C LEU A 257 24.60 16.58 -7.71
N ARG A 258 24.12 17.72 -8.19
CA ARG A 258 22.71 17.97 -8.49
C ARG A 258 22.48 18.18 -9.98
N ILE A 259 21.43 17.61 -10.53
CA ILE A 259 20.97 17.92 -11.89
C ILE A 259 20.02 19.10 -11.83
N ALA A 260 20.42 20.23 -12.45
CA ALA A 260 19.49 21.34 -12.61
C ALA A 260 18.41 21.01 -13.67
N PRO A 261 17.20 21.51 -13.54
CA PRO A 261 16.15 21.31 -14.54
C PRO A 261 16.63 21.69 -15.95
N GLY A 262 16.53 20.75 -16.91
CA GLY A 262 16.99 20.94 -18.29
C GLY A 262 18.48 20.79 -18.53
N ALA A 263 19.30 20.49 -17.51
CA ALA A 263 20.72 20.25 -17.65
C ALA A 263 21.04 18.76 -17.87
N THR A 264 22.00 18.48 -18.74
CA THR A 264 22.51 17.13 -18.99
C THR A 264 23.69 16.76 -18.08
N ARG A 265 24.26 17.73 -17.38
CA ARG A 265 25.42 17.55 -16.48
C ARG A 265 25.03 17.93 -15.05
N ARG A 266 25.60 17.22 -14.09
CA ARG A 266 25.45 17.53 -12.67
C ARG A 266 26.30 18.75 -12.31
N ALA A 267 25.68 19.71 -11.63
CA ALA A 267 26.37 20.83 -10.97
C ALA A 267 26.95 20.36 -9.63
N GLU A 268 28.11 20.88 -9.28
CA GLU A 268 28.74 20.63 -7.98
C GLU A 268 28.36 21.74 -6.99
N VAL A 269 27.75 21.38 -5.89
CA VAL A 269 27.45 22.28 -4.77
C VAL A 269 28.42 21.91 -3.62
N PRO A 270 29.47 22.71 -3.38
CA PRO A 270 30.44 22.42 -2.35
C PRO A 270 29.82 22.49 -0.94
N LEU A 271 30.18 21.54 -0.07
CA LEU A 271 29.73 21.45 1.31
C LEU A 271 30.86 21.32 2.28
N ASN A 272 30.70 21.91 3.45
CA ASN A 272 31.58 21.67 4.58
C ASN A 272 30.81 20.96 5.71
N LEU A 273 30.82 19.62 5.67
CA LEU A 273 30.10 18.81 6.67
C LEU A 273 30.61 19.08 8.09
N LYS A 274 31.91 19.44 8.28
CA LYS A 274 32.42 19.77 9.60
C LYS A 274 31.72 21.00 10.20
N LYS A 275 31.50 22.04 9.37
CA LYS A 275 30.79 23.24 9.79
C LYS A 275 29.29 23.00 10.00
N ILE A 276 28.68 22.11 9.22
CA ILE A 276 27.28 21.70 9.42
C ILE A 276 27.15 20.95 10.75
N PHE A 277 28.06 20.02 11.05
CA PHE A 277 28.03 19.27 12.30
C PHE A 277 28.29 20.15 13.55
N SER A 278 29.10 21.22 13.40
CA SER A 278 29.30 22.18 14.50
C SER A 278 28.21 23.24 14.63
N GLY A 279 27.24 23.28 13.70
CA GLY A 279 26.18 24.31 13.67
C GLY A 279 26.65 25.66 13.13
N GLU A 280 27.89 25.77 12.63
CA GLU A 280 28.40 27.00 12.01
C GLU A 280 27.83 27.25 10.60
N MET A 281 27.27 26.23 9.98
CA MET A 281 26.65 26.28 8.66
C MET A 281 25.29 25.61 8.73
N ALA A 282 24.29 26.21 8.08
CA ALA A 282 22.96 25.63 8.01
C ALA A 282 22.97 24.26 7.33
N ASP A 283 22.13 23.36 7.79
CA ASP A 283 21.93 22.07 7.14
C ASP A 283 21.24 22.26 5.79
N VAL A 284 21.70 21.52 4.80
CA VAL A 284 21.23 21.65 3.42
C VAL A 284 20.23 20.54 3.11
N VAL A 285 19.12 20.92 2.50
CA VAL A 285 18.11 19.96 2.03
C VAL A 285 18.54 19.36 0.71
N LEU A 286 18.51 18.03 0.65
CA LEU A 286 18.75 17.26 -0.57
C LEU A 286 17.48 17.18 -1.40
N GLN A 287 17.63 17.21 -2.70
CA GLN A 287 16.55 17.02 -3.68
C GLN A 287 16.58 15.60 -4.23
N PRO A 288 15.47 15.12 -4.80
CA PRO A 288 15.46 13.86 -5.53
C PRO A 288 16.61 13.75 -6.52
N ASP A 289 17.21 12.56 -6.60
CA ASP A 289 18.37 12.24 -7.44
C ASP A 289 19.68 12.99 -7.13
N ASP A 290 19.75 13.75 -6.02
CA ASP A 290 21.01 14.29 -5.54
C ASP A 290 21.98 13.17 -5.15
N ILE A 291 23.26 13.42 -5.40
CA ILE A 291 24.36 12.58 -4.92
C ILE A 291 25.15 13.37 -3.90
N LEU A 292 25.09 12.98 -2.63
CA LEU A 292 26.00 13.45 -1.61
C LEU A 292 27.31 12.66 -1.73
N PHE A 293 28.36 13.34 -2.15
CA PHE A 293 29.69 12.76 -2.29
C PHE A 293 30.62 13.25 -1.18
N VAL A 294 31.17 12.30 -0.43
CA VAL A 294 32.17 12.59 0.62
C VAL A 294 33.51 12.00 0.18
N PRO A 295 34.49 12.83 -0.20
CA PRO A 295 35.78 12.33 -0.66
C PRO A 295 36.59 11.76 0.49
N ASP A 296 37.47 10.85 0.16
CA ASP A 296 38.47 10.27 1.05
C ASP A 296 39.72 11.14 1.13
N SER A 297 40.43 11.07 2.26
CA SER A 297 41.70 11.72 2.48
C SER A 297 42.85 10.72 2.29
N ALA A 298 43.63 10.89 1.22
CA ALA A 298 44.78 10.04 0.96
C ALA A 298 45.81 10.07 2.11
N GLN A 299 45.99 11.25 2.75
CA GLN A 299 46.88 11.43 3.90
C GLN A 299 46.43 10.63 5.11
N LYS A 300 45.11 10.69 5.45
CA LYS A 300 44.54 9.92 6.57
C LYS A 300 44.62 8.42 6.30
N ARG A 301 44.38 8.00 5.05
CA ARG A 301 44.47 6.60 4.64
C ARG A 301 45.88 6.05 4.81
N ALA A 302 46.90 6.82 4.37
CA ALA A 302 48.29 6.46 4.55
C ALA A 302 48.66 6.34 6.05
N ALA A 303 48.25 7.32 6.87
CA ALA A 303 48.52 7.30 8.30
C ALA A 303 47.88 6.11 9.02
N LEU A 304 46.63 5.74 8.67
CA LEU A 304 45.94 4.56 9.25
C LEU A 304 46.67 3.26 8.87
N ARG A 305 47.07 3.10 7.62
CA ARG A 305 47.84 1.91 7.18
C ARG A 305 49.17 1.78 7.92
N THR A 306 49.86 2.91 8.17
CA THR A 306 51.12 2.92 8.92
C THR A 306 50.88 2.50 10.37
N LEU A 307 49.80 2.99 11.00
CA LEU A 307 49.42 2.63 12.37
C LEU A 307 49.05 1.13 12.49
N GLU A 308 48.27 0.61 11.56
CA GLU A 308 47.90 -0.81 11.51
C GLU A 308 49.14 -1.71 11.32
N ALA A 309 50.06 -1.31 10.43
CA ALA A 309 51.32 -2.00 10.25
C ALA A 309 52.20 -2.02 11.51
N LEU A 310 52.25 -0.90 12.25
CA LEU A 310 52.98 -0.83 13.51
C LEU A 310 52.33 -1.70 14.60
N MET A 311 51.01 -1.73 14.70
CA MET A 311 50.30 -2.59 15.63
C MET A 311 50.46 -4.08 15.33
N SER A 312 50.48 -4.47 14.05
CA SER A 312 50.70 -5.87 13.64
C SER A 312 52.14 -6.35 13.94
N ILE A 313 53.13 -5.48 13.87
CA ILE A 313 54.51 -5.78 14.28
C ILE A 313 54.65 -5.92 15.82
N GLY A 314 53.90 -5.08 16.56
CA GLY A 314 53.92 -5.15 18.04
C GLY A 314 53.31 -6.44 18.62
N THR A 315 52.31 -7.02 17.98
CA THR A 315 51.72 -8.31 18.37
C THR A 315 52.61 -9.51 18.00
N ALA A 316 53.38 -9.41 16.95
CA ALA A 316 54.35 -10.48 16.58
C ALA A 316 55.57 -10.52 17.52
N ALA A 317 56.00 -9.37 18.07
CA ALA A 317 57.12 -9.30 19.00
C ALA A 317 56.78 -9.76 20.41
N GLY A 318 55.50 -9.71 20.82
CA GLY A 318 54.98 -10.16 22.12
C GLY A 318 54.81 -11.69 22.22
N ALA A 319 54.73 -12.42 21.14
CA ALA A 319 54.55 -13.88 21.13
C ALA A 319 55.83 -14.69 21.19
N GLY A 320 57.00 -14.03 21.15
CA GLY A 320 58.31 -14.67 21.09
C GLY A 320 59.03 -14.83 22.41
N VAL A 321 58.48 -14.41 23.57
CA VAL A 321 59.20 -14.39 24.86
C VAL A 321 58.72 -15.42 25.87
N ILE A 322 57.80 -16.32 25.55
CA ILE A 322 57.40 -17.42 26.45
C ILE A 322 57.75 -18.77 25.85
N LEU A 323 59.05 -19.08 25.72
CA LEU A 323 59.53 -20.44 25.60
C LEU A 323 61.06 -20.47 25.85
N TYR A 324 61.46 -20.25 27.12
CA TYR A 324 62.71 -20.80 27.70
C TYR A 324 62.69 -20.55 29.21
N HIS A 325 62.13 -21.47 29.96
CA HIS A 325 62.67 -22.02 31.19
C HIS A 325 61.83 -23.23 31.63
#